data_7cdae60dd0102af7ef6b284f01b0e04a
#
_entry.id   7cdae60dd0102af7ef6b284f01b0e04a
#
_cell.length_a   1.000
_cell.length_b   1.000
_cell.length_c   1.000
_cell.angle_alpha   90.00
_cell.angle_beta   90.00
_cell.angle_gamma   90.00
#
_symmetry.space_group_name_H-M   'P 1'
#
loop_
_entity.id
_entity.type
_entity.pdbx_description
1 polymer ?
#
loop_
_entity_poly.entity_id
_entity_poly.type
_entity_poly.pdbx_seq_one_letter_code
_entity_poly.pdbx_strand_id
1 'polypeptide(L)'
;MRPPPPTIDPDTYRASDPALGKLDDQAAIAHYRAHGRDKGVVASPLALRENLLLFIEDDISLLEIGPFCSPLKRGPKVEYLDVLDSDQLRARAAATGANAAGVPELIHHVGDLDSVDRTYDAVLSSHAIEHQPDLVHHLQQIERVLNPGGGYFLIIPDKRYCFDHFIAESTIADVLQAHSERRRTHTLKSVIEHRALTVHNDQRRHWQGDHGNPERNRAARVRAALDEYAQASGGYIDVHAWYLTPPTFRSIVTTLRELGLIGLEIAGIYHPARDRNEFCAILKRPD
;
A
#
# COMPACT_ATOMS: atom_id res chain seq x y z
N MET A 1 20.92 2.21 1.53
CA MET A 1 19.86 3.26 1.70
C MET A 1 20.17 4.10 2.94
N ARG A 2 20.03 5.44 2.88
CA ARG A 2 20.13 6.30 4.08
C ARG A 2 19.06 5.92 5.11
N PRO A 3 19.31 6.08 6.43
CA PRO A 3 18.32 5.79 7.45
C PRO A 3 17.13 6.75 7.31
N PRO A 4 15.90 6.24 7.34
CA PRO A 4 14.71 7.09 7.30
C PRO A 4 14.55 7.85 8.61
N PRO A 5 13.91 9.03 8.58
CA PRO A 5 13.57 9.77 9.79
C PRO A 5 12.66 8.94 10.69
N PRO A 6 12.65 9.23 12.02
CA PRO A 6 11.82 8.49 12.96
C PRO A 6 10.34 8.58 12.60
N THR A 7 9.58 7.54 12.92
CA THR A 7 8.13 7.47 12.71
C THR A 7 7.37 8.59 13.44
N ILE A 8 7.89 8.99 14.60
CA ILE A 8 7.46 10.16 15.35
C ILE A 8 8.71 11.01 15.57
N ASP A 9 8.80 12.11 14.86
CA ASP A 9 9.81 13.14 15.01
C ASP A 9 9.24 14.27 15.89
N PRO A 10 9.76 14.47 17.12
CA PRO A 10 9.24 15.47 18.03
C PRO A 10 9.27 16.89 17.46
N ASP A 11 10.28 17.23 16.67
CA ASP A 11 10.40 18.57 16.07
C ASP A 11 9.33 18.80 15.01
N THR A 12 9.13 17.85 14.11
CA THR A 12 8.04 17.90 13.13
C THR A 12 6.68 18.00 13.82
N TYR A 13 6.47 17.25 14.90
CA TYR A 13 5.21 17.29 15.61
C TYR A 13 4.98 18.62 16.33
N ARG A 14 6.00 19.15 17.04
CA ARG A 14 5.92 20.47 17.70
C ARG A 14 5.65 21.60 16.73
N ALA A 15 6.22 21.52 15.52
CA ALA A 15 6.00 22.52 14.48
C ALA A 15 4.55 22.57 13.96
N SER A 16 3.74 21.53 14.22
CA SER A 16 2.35 21.46 13.75
C SER A 16 1.40 22.38 14.54
N ASP A 17 1.75 22.74 15.79
CA ASP A 17 0.97 23.62 16.65
C ASP A 17 1.88 24.39 17.62
N PRO A 18 1.87 25.72 17.64
CA PRO A 18 2.66 26.53 18.58
C PRO A 18 2.46 26.17 20.06
N ALA A 19 1.28 25.66 20.45
CA ALA A 19 1.02 25.23 21.81
C ALA A 19 1.88 24.04 22.25
N LEU A 20 2.36 23.23 21.29
CA LEU A 20 3.20 22.05 21.52
C LEU A 20 4.68 22.41 21.70
N GLY A 21 5.09 23.63 21.33
CA GLY A 21 6.49 24.08 21.35
C GLY A 21 7.20 24.01 22.71
N LYS A 22 6.45 23.88 23.80
CA LYS A 22 6.99 23.76 25.18
C LYS A 22 7.23 22.31 25.63
N LEU A 23 6.78 21.33 24.84
CA LEU A 23 6.95 19.92 25.18
C LEU A 23 8.39 19.49 24.91
N ASP A 24 8.99 18.74 25.83
CA ASP A 24 10.21 17.98 25.55
C ASP A 24 9.90 16.81 24.58
N ASP A 25 10.93 16.08 24.14
CA ASP A 25 10.78 15.03 23.14
C ASP A 25 9.88 13.89 23.61
N GLN A 26 10.03 13.47 24.87
CA GLN A 26 9.21 12.38 25.43
C GLN A 26 7.73 12.81 25.56
N ALA A 27 7.50 14.01 26.05
CA ALA A 27 6.16 14.58 26.17
C ALA A 27 5.51 14.79 24.79
N ALA A 28 6.27 15.26 23.79
CA ALA A 28 5.78 15.41 22.41
C ALA A 28 5.37 14.06 21.82
N ILE A 29 6.20 13.02 21.96
CA ILE A 29 5.90 11.65 21.50
C ILE A 29 4.66 11.10 22.21
N ALA A 30 4.57 11.25 23.54
CA ALA A 30 3.42 10.80 24.33
C ALA A 30 2.13 11.52 23.92
N HIS A 31 2.21 12.84 23.75
CA HIS A 31 1.08 13.66 23.31
C HIS A 31 0.61 13.30 21.89
N TYR A 32 1.54 13.07 20.96
CA TYR A 32 1.18 12.58 19.62
C TYR A 32 0.42 11.25 19.69
N ARG A 33 0.92 10.28 20.47
CA ARG A 33 0.28 8.97 20.60
C ARG A 33 -1.12 9.05 21.21
N ALA A 34 -1.32 9.96 22.16
CA ALA A 34 -2.60 10.13 22.86
C ALA A 34 -3.61 11.00 22.08
N HIS A 35 -3.14 11.97 21.30
CA HIS A 35 -4.01 13.04 20.79
C HIS A 35 -3.76 13.40 19.31
N GLY A 36 -2.53 13.32 18.83
CA GLY A 36 -2.16 13.79 17.47
C GLY A 36 -2.46 12.76 16.39
N ARG A 37 -2.16 11.50 16.69
CA ARG A 37 -2.26 10.40 15.74
C ARG A 37 -3.67 10.27 15.13
N ASP A 38 -4.67 10.19 15.99
CA ASP A 38 -6.06 9.94 15.55
C ASP A 38 -6.72 11.21 14.95
N LYS A 39 -6.06 12.35 15.09
CA LYS A 39 -6.43 13.60 14.41
C LYS A 39 -5.72 13.78 13.06
N GLY A 40 -4.82 12.87 12.70
CA GLY A 40 -4.02 12.94 11.48
C GLY A 40 -2.98 14.06 11.48
N VAL A 41 -2.47 14.43 12.65
CA VAL A 41 -1.38 15.42 12.72
C VAL A 41 -0.10 14.77 12.19
N VAL A 42 0.62 15.49 11.33
CA VAL A 42 1.89 15.02 10.77
C VAL A 42 2.96 15.01 11.86
N ALA A 43 3.53 13.84 12.15
CA ALA A 43 4.60 13.68 13.12
C ALA A 43 5.92 13.19 12.49
N SER A 44 5.96 13.04 11.17
CA SER A 44 7.18 12.76 10.41
C SER A 44 6.99 13.25 8.99
N PRO A 45 8.01 13.80 8.34
CA PRO A 45 7.91 14.24 6.94
C PRO A 45 7.44 13.11 6.01
N LEU A 46 7.85 11.85 6.27
CA LEU A 46 7.50 10.70 5.43
C LEU A 46 6.07 10.18 5.62
N ALA A 47 5.26 10.82 6.47
CA ALA A 47 3.81 10.60 6.50
C ALA A 47 3.11 11.14 5.23
N LEU A 48 3.80 11.94 4.44
CA LEU A 48 3.31 12.49 3.17
C LEU A 48 4.00 11.76 2.00
N ARG A 49 3.20 11.24 1.06
CA ARG A 49 3.71 10.50 -0.11
C ARG A 49 4.73 11.32 -0.92
N GLU A 50 4.50 12.62 -1.03
CA GLU A 50 5.38 13.52 -1.77
C GLU A 50 6.80 13.50 -1.19
N ASN A 51 6.90 13.51 0.13
CA ASN A 51 8.20 13.47 0.83
C ASN A 51 8.81 12.06 0.82
N LEU A 52 7.99 10.99 0.86
CA LEU A 52 8.47 9.63 0.68
C LEU A 52 9.13 9.46 -0.69
N LEU A 53 8.51 9.99 -1.75
CA LEU A 53 9.05 9.94 -3.11
C LEU A 53 10.34 10.76 -3.25
N LEU A 54 10.42 11.93 -2.61
CA LEU A 54 11.65 12.73 -2.55
C LEU A 54 12.75 12.09 -1.70
N PHE A 55 12.39 11.21 -0.77
CA PHE A 55 13.36 10.48 0.03
C PHE A 55 14.08 9.38 -0.77
N ILE A 56 13.45 8.84 -1.81
CA ILE A 56 14.08 7.88 -2.74
C ILE A 56 15.04 8.66 -3.65
N GLU A 57 16.32 8.38 -3.54
CA GLU A 57 17.37 9.04 -4.34
C GLU A 57 17.22 8.73 -5.83
N ASP A 58 17.51 9.70 -6.70
CA ASP A 58 17.29 9.54 -8.15
C ASP A 58 18.43 8.77 -8.86
N ASP A 59 19.55 8.58 -8.19
CA ASP A 59 20.74 7.93 -8.74
C ASP A 59 20.87 6.43 -8.40
N ILE A 60 19.88 5.85 -7.72
CA ILE A 60 19.82 4.42 -7.39
C ILE A 60 18.94 3.65 -8.39
N SER A 61 19.14 2.32 -8.48
CA SER A 61 18.29 1.45 -9.29
C SER A 61 16.94 1.25 -8.58
N LEU A 62 15.85 1.50 -9.29
CA LEU A 62 14.48 1.46 -8.76
C LEU A 62 13.56 0.60 -9.63
N LEU A 63 12.83 -0.30 -9.00
CA LEU A 63 11.68 -0.98 -9.59
C LEU A 63 10.39 -0.37 -9.05
N GLU A 64 9.54 0.22 -9.91
CA GLU A 64 8.19 0.63 -9.55
C GLU A 64 7.18 -0.42 -9.99
N ILE A 65 6.34 -0.88 -9.04
CA ILE A 65 5.31 -1.90 -9.25
C ILE A 65 3.96 -1.23 -9.46
N GLY A 66 3.27 -1.58 -10.56
CA GLY A 66 1.92 -1.12 -10.86
C GLY A 66 1.85 0.37 -11.23
N PRO A 67 2.70 0.90 -12.13
CA PRO A 67 2.67 2.32 -12.51
C PRO A 67 1.37 2.71 -13.21
N PHE A 68 0.68 1.78 -13.84
CA PHE A 68 -0.49 1.99 -14.68
C PHE A 68 -0.33 3.23 -15.60
N CYS A 69 -1.12 4.29 -15.38
CA CYS A 69 -1.06 5.54 -16.14
C CYS A 69 -0.51 6.74 -15.33
N SER A 70 0.11 6.49 -14.17
CA SER A 70 0.59 7.52 -13.26
C SER A 70 1.86 7.08 -12.53
N PRO A 71 2.96 6.75 -13.25
CA PRO A 71 4.21 6.37 -12.60
C PRO A 71 4.69 7.48 -11.67
N LEU A 72 5.12 7.09 -10.48
CA LEU A 72 5.51 8.01 -9.40
C LEU A 72 6.95 8.47 -9.53
N LYS A 73 7.81 7.62 -10.10
CA LYS A 73 9.21 7.96 -10.38
C LYS A 73 9.50 7.78 -11.86
N ARG A 74 10.36 8.62 -12.39
CA ARG A 74 10.83 8.58 -13.79
C ARG A 74 12.34 8.82 -13.80
N GLY A 75 13.03 8.17 -14.71
CA GLY A 75 14.47 8.37 -14.88
C GLY A 75 15.15 7.15 -15.52
N PRO A 76 16.42 7.26 -15.89
CA PRO A 76 17.16 6.23 -16.60
C PRO A 76 17.44 4.97 -15.77
N LYS A 77 17.27 5.05 -14.44
CA LYS A 77 17.46 3.93 -13.51
C LYS A 77 16.15 3.39 -12.95
N VAL A 78 15.00 3.86 -13.47
CA VAL A 78 13.66 3.42 -13.07
C VAL A 78 13.16 2.39 -14.06
N GLU A 79 12.84 1.21 -13.59
CA GLU A 79 12.17 0.17 -14.33
C GLU A 79 10.76 -0.06 -13.79
N TYR A 80 9.87 -0.56 -14.62
CA TYR A 80 8.47 -0.77 -14.32
C TYR A 80 8.09 -2.23 -14.43
N LEU A 81 7.36 -2.73 -13.44
CA LEU A 81 6.67 -4.01 -13.44
C LEU A 81 5.16 -3.76 -13.44
N ASP A 82 4.44 -4.37 -14.35
CA ASP A 82 2.97 -4.38 -14.35
C ASP A 82 2.46 -5.72 -14.91
N VAL A 83 1.23 -6.09 -14.58
CA VAL A 83 0.59 -7.31 -15.09
C VAL A 83 0.30 -7.24 -16.59
N LEU A 84 0.30 -6.04 -17.18
CA LEU A 84 0.03 -5.75 -18.57
C LEU A 84 1.21 -4.99 -19.19
N ASP A 85 1.42 -5.18 -20.48
CA ASP A 85 2.36 -4.36 -21.24
C ASP A 85 1.83 -2.93 -21.51
N SER A 86 2.69 -2.06 -22.05
CA SER A 86 2.34 -0.65 -22.28
C SER A 86 1.13 -0.45 -23.19
N ASP A 87 0.94 -1.29 -24.22
CA ASP A 87 -0.18 -1.16 -25.14
C ASP A 87 -1.49 -1.63 -24.51
N GLN A 88 -1.44 -2.73 -23.76
CA GLN A 88 -2.56 -3.22 -22.96
C GLN A 88 -2.98 -2.23 -21.87
N LEU A 89 -2.01 -1.59 -21.21
CA LEU A 89 -2.28 -0.53 -20.22
C LEU A 89 -2.92 0.70 -20.86
N ARG A 90 -2.46 1.13 -22.04
CA ARG A 90 -3.10 2.22 -22.78
C ARG A 90 -4.54 1.88 -23.19
N ALA A 91 -4.77 0.65 -23.65
CA ALA A 91 -6.13 0.18 -23.95
C ALA A 91 -7.03 0.16 -22.72
N ARG A 92 -6.52 -0.33 -21.57
CA ARG A 92 -7.24 -0.32 -20.28
C ARG A 92 -7.53 1.12 -19.83
N ALA A 93 -6.56 2.02 -19.92
CA ALA A 93 -6.73 3.42 -19.55
C ALA A 93 -7.83 4.09 -20.39
N ALA A 94 -7.82 3.88 -21.71
CA ALA A 94 -8.84 4.38 -22.61
C ALA A 94 -10.23 3.82 -22.28
N ALA A 95 -10.34 2.52 -21.99
CA ALA A 95 -11.61 1.87 -21.63
C ALA A 95 -12.20 2.36 -20.30
N THR A 96 -11.34 2.77 -19.34
CA THR A 96 -11.75 3.27 -18.02
C THR A 96 -11.83 4.80 -17.93
N GLY A 97 -11.51 5.53 -19.01
CA GLY A 97 -11.48 6.98 -19.02
C GLY A 97 -10.27 7.59 -18.27
N ALA A 98 -9.23 6.77 -18.01
CA ALA A 98 -7.98 7.23 -17.41
C ALA A 98 -7.05 7.87 -18.46
N ASN A 99 -5.99 8.55 -18.01
CA ASN A 99 -5.05 9.25 -18.88
C ASN A 99 -4.08 8.25 -19.58
N ALA A 100 -4.42 7.76 -20.77
CA ALA A 100 -3.57 6.85 -21.54
C ALA A 100 -2.18 7.44 -21.89
N ALA A 101 -2.04 8.76 -21.99
CA ALA A 101 -0.75 9.41 -22.22
C ALA A 101 0.21 9.35 -21.01
N GLY A 102 -0.31 9.04 -19.83
CA GLY A 102 0.51 8.85 -18.62
C GLY A 102 1.16 7.48 -18.51
N VAL A 103 0.73 6.49 -19.31
CA VAL A 103 1.30 5.13 -19.32
C VAL A 103 2.78 5.19 -19.71
N PRO A 104 3.69 4.50 -18.99
CA PRO A 104 5.09 4.41 -19.40
C PRO A 104 5.25 3.90 -20.85
N GLU A 105 6.26 4.41 -21.55
CA GLU A 105 6.56 3.94 -22.91
C GLU A 105 6.94 2.46 -22.94
N LEU A 106 7.63 2.01 -21.89
CA LEU A 106 8.06 0.62 -21.70
C LEU A 106 7.70 0.12 -20.30
N ILE A 107 7.02 -1.02 -20.24
CA ILE A 107 6.97 -1.88 -19.05
C ILE A 107 8.10 -2.90 -19.21
N HIS A 108 9.08 -2.84 -18.33
CA HIS A 108 10.31 -3.63 -18.40
C HIS A 108 10.07 -5.11 -18.04
N HIS A 109 9.16 -5.33 -17.08
CA HIS A 109 8.77 -6.66 -16.63
C HIS A 109 7.25 -6.77 -16.69
N VAL A 110 6.75 -7.74 -17.46
CA VAL A 110 5.30 -8.00 -17.62
C VAL A 110 4.92 -9.26 -16.86
N GLY A 111 3.91 -9.17 -16.03
CA GLY A 111 3.44 -10.28 -15.18
C GLY A 111 3.58 -9.97 -13.69
N ASP A 112 4.13 -10.91 -12.94
CA ASP A 112 4.40 -10.77 -11.50
C ASP A 112 5.91 -10.64 -11.21
N LEU A 113 6.25 -10.50 -9.93
CA LEU A 113 7.65 -10.38 -9.48
C LEU A 113 8.50 -11.60 -9.86
N ASP A 114 7.91 -12.77 -10.11
CA ASP A 114 8.65 -13.96 -10.54
C ASP A 114 9.35 -13.73 -11.90
N SER A 115 8.86 -12.82 -12.73
CA SER A 115 9.45 -12.44 -14.02
C SER A 115 10.70 -11.55 -13.91
N VAL A 116 10.99 -11.02 -12.74
CA VAL A 116 12.13 -10.12 -12.50
C VAL A 116 13.39 -10.94 -12.20
N ASP A 117 14.41 -10.83 -13.03
CA ASP A 117 15.66 -11.63 -12.98
C ASP A 117 16.86 -10.86 -12.41
N ARG A 118 16.67 -9.62 -11.98
CA ARG A 118 17.71 -8.76 -11.41
C ARG A 118 17.31 -8.16 -10.07
N THR A 119 18.24 -7.45 -9.43
CA THR A 119 18.03 -6.80 -8.14
C THR A 119 18.14 -5.27 -8.24
N TYR A 120 17.51 -4.57 -7.28
CA TYR A 120 17.39 -3.12 -7.21
C TYR A 120 17.78 -2.61 -5.82
N ASP A 121 18.23 -1.36 -5.75
CA ASP A 121 18.48 -0.66 -4.49
C ASP A 121 17.18 -0.23 -3.80
N ALA A 122 16.14 -0.03 -4.60
CA ALA A 122 14.81 0.30 -4.11
C ALA A 122 13.72 -0.39 -4.94
N VAL A 123 12.62 -0.76 -4.26
CA VAL A 123 11.33 -1.11 -4.86
C VAL A 123 10.29 -0.10 -4.37
N LEU A 124 9.40 0.35 -5.23
CA LEU A 124 8.31 1.27 -4.91
C LEU A 124 6.99 0.68 -5.35
N SER A 125 5.98 0.75 -4.50
CA SER A 125 4.60 0.47 -4.89
C SER A 125 3.62 1.44 -4.23
N SER A 126 2.56 1.78 -4.96
CA SER A 126 1.48 2.62 -4.46
C SER A 126 0.15 1.97 -4.80
N HIS A 127 -0.65 1.67 -3.78
CA HIS A 127 -1.94 1.00 -3.95
C HIS A 127 -1.82 -0.29 -4.79
N ALA A 128 -0.86 -1.15 -4.42
CA ALA A 128 -0.57 -2.40 -5.12
C ALA A 128 -0.44 -3.62 -4.19
N ILE A 129 0.07 -3.43 -2.97
CA ILE A 129 0.27 -4.53 -2.02
C ILE A 129 -1.07 -5.14 -1.56
N GLU A 130 -2.11 -4.33 -1.45
CA GLU A 130 -3.45 -4.76 -1.07
C GLU A 130 -4.11 -5.65 -2.12
N HIS A 131 -3.64 -5.63 -3.36
CA HIS A 131 -4.12 -6.48 -4.47
C HIS A 131 -3.38 -7.83 -4.57
N GLN A 132 -2.38 -8.09 -3.74
CA GLN A 132 -1.60 -9.32 -3.86
C GLN A 132 -2.36 -10.51 -3.25
N PRO A 133 -2.67 -11.59 -4.01
CA PRO A 133 -3.45 -12.71 -3.46
C PRO A 133 -2.73 -13.46 -2.33
N ASP A 134 -1.40 -13.54 -2.36
CA ASP A 134 -0.52 -14.11 -1.33
C ASP A 134 0.50 -13.07 -0.89
N LEU A 135 0.23 -12.42 0.24
CA LEU A 135 1.08 -11.36 0.78
C LEU A 135 2.47 -11.87 1.19
N VAL A 136 2.56 -13.09 1.73
CA VAL A 136 3.85 -13.68 2.13
C VAL A 136 4.72 -13.92 0.91
N HIS A 137 4.16 -14.57 -0.11
CA HIS A 137 4.87 -14.79 -1.37
C HIS A 137 5.34 -13.46 -1.99
N HIS A 138 4.47 -12.45 -2.04
CA HIS A 138 4.82 -11.12 -2.54
C HIS A 138 6.02 -10.54 -1.77
N LEU A 139 6.01 -10.54 -0.44
CA LEU A 139 7.10 -10.01 0.38
C LEU A 139 8.40 -10.81 0.23
N GLN A 140 8.32 -12.13 0.05
CA GLN A 140 9.49 -12.98 -0.28
C GLN A 140 10.10 -12.61 -1.65
N GLN A 141 9.26 -12.35 -2.65
CA GLN A 141 9.73 -11.90 -3.95
C GLN A 141 10.33 -10.49 -3.90
N ILE A 142 9.75 -9.57 -3.10
CA ILE A 142 10.36 -8.26 -2.84
C ILE A 142 11.75 -8.44 -2.23
N GLU A 143 11.90 -9.29 -1.23
CA GLU A 143 13.20 -9.58 -0.62
C GLU A 143 14.22 -10.11 -1.64
N ARG A 144 13.78 -11.00 -2.55
CA ARG A 144 14.62 -11.55 -3.61
C ARG A 144 15.14 -10.48 -4.58
N VAL A 145 14.28 -9.54 -4.97
CA VAL A 145 14.62 -8.49 -5.95
C VAL A 145 15.26 -7.24 -5.34
N LEU A 146 15.40 -7.15 -4.03
CA LEU A 146 16.15 -6.07 -3.39
C LEU A 146 17.62 -6.46 -3.25
N ASN A 147 18.53 -5.50 -3.44
CA ASN A 147 19.92 -5.62 -3.01
C ASN A 147 20.01 -5.71 -1.47
N PRO A 148 21.05 -6.34 -0.87
CA PRO A 148 21.32 -6.20 0.56
C PRO A 148 21.34 -4.72 0.95
N GLY A 149 20.70 -4.36 2.07
CA GLY A 149 20.53 -2.96 2.49
C GLY A 149 19.51 -2.14 1.68
N GLY A 150 18.89 -2.71 0.64
CA GLY A 150 17.87 -2.07 -0.19
C GLY A 150 16.53 -1.86 0.52
N GLY A 151 15.69 -0.98 -0.01
CA GLY A 151 14.43 -0.57 0.60
C GLY A 151 13.20 -0.82 -0.25
N TYR A 152 12.12 -1.31 0.37
CA TYR A 152 10.79 -1.34 -0.22
C TYR A 152 9.96 -0.18 0.31
N PHE A 153 9.61 0.75 -0.57
CA PHE A 153 8.83 1.95 -0.27
C PHE A 153 7.38 1.70 -0.65
N LEU A 154 6.50 1.90 0.31
CA LEU A 154 5.09 1.54 0.19
C LEU A 154 4.20 2.73 0.49
N ILE A 155 3.20 2.93 -0.37
CA ILE A 155 2.07 3.82 -0.14
C ILE A 155 0.83 2.91 -0.13
N ILE A 156 0.23 2.73 1.05
CA ILE A 156 -0.78 1.71 1.31
C ILE A 156 -2.10 2.39 1.70
N PRO A 157 -3.25 2.00 1.12
CA PRO A 157 -4.53 2.54 1.55
C PRO A 157 -4.80 2.20 3.02
N ASP A 158 -5.17 3.22 3.80
CA ASP A 158 -5.68 3.01 5.13
C ASP A 158 -7.19 2.77 5.04
N LYS A 159 -7.59 1.54 5.33
CA LYS A 159 -9.00 1.13 5.18
C LYS A 159 -10.00 2.01 5.93
N ARG A 160 -9.54 2.74 6.94
CA ARG A 160 -10.40 3.65 7.72
C ARG A 160 -10.86 4.87 6.94
N TYR A 161 -10.10 5.28 5.90
CA TYR A 161 -10.29 6.53 5.18
C TYR A 161 -10.49 6.36 3.68
N CYS A 162 -10.78 5.13 3.23
CA CYS A 162 -11.08 4.80 1.84
C CYS A 162 -12.38 3.98 1.75
N PHE A 163 -12.73 3.55 0.55
CA PHE A 163 -13.95 2.78 0.30
C PHE A 163 -14.08 1.48 1.09
N ASP A 164 -12.99 0.96 1.66
CA ASP A 164 -12.94 -0.28 2.45
C ASP A 164 -13.40 -0.11 3.91
N HIS A 165 -13.84 1.07 4.31
CA HIS A 165 -14.09 1.44 5.70
C HIS A 165 -14.81 0.37 6.51
N PHE A 166 -15.88 -0.21 5.98
CA PHE A 166 -16.72 -1.18 6.69
C PHE A 166 -16.27 -2.63 6.60
N ILE A 167 -15.22 -2.93 5.82
CA ILE A 167 -14.67 -4.27 5.73
C ILE A 167 -13.76 -4.51 6.95
N ALA A 168 -13.76 -5.70 7.53
CA ALA A 168 -12.91 -6.02 8.68
C ALA A 168 -11.42 -5.88 8.32
N GLU A 169 -10.58 -5.50 9.28
CA GLU A 169 -9.13 -5.52 9.11
C GLU A 169 -8.65 -6.95 8.87
N SER A 170 -7.67 -7.10 7.97
CA SER A 170 -7.02 -8.39 7.72
C SER A 170 -6.20 -8.81 8.93
N THR A 171 -6.19 -10.10 9.21
CA THR A 171 -5.47 -10.70 10.32
C THR A 171 -4.26 -11.52 9.83
N ILE A 172 -3.33 -11.83 10.73
CA ILE A 172 -2.25 -12.79 10.41
C ILE A 172 -2.80 -14.17 10.00
N ALA A 173 -3.96 -14.58 10.51
CA ALA A 173 -4.59 -15.84 10.12
C ALA A 173 -5.03 -15.82 8.65
N ASP A 174 -5.62 -14.72 8.17
CA ASP A 174 -5.98 -14.56 6.75
C ASP A 174 -4.75 -14.64 5.85
N VAL A 175 -3.65 -13.99 6.26
CA VAL A 175 -2.38 -13.97 5.52
C VAL A 175 -1.74 -15.36 5.46
N LEU A 176 -1.65 -16.07 6.58
CA LEU A 176 -1.09 -17.42 6.62
C LEU A 176 -1.95 -18.43 5.88
N GLN A 177 -3.29 -18.28 5.94
CA GLN A 177 -4.20 -19.13 5.16
C GLN A 177 -3.95 -18.94 3.66
N ALA A 178 -3.89 -17.68 3.18
CA ALA A 178 -3.62 -17.38 1.77
C ALA A 178 -2.29 -18.00 1.31
N HIS A 179 -1.26 -17.91 2.14
CA HIS A 179 0.05 -18.47 1.85
C HIS A 179 0.02 -20.00 1.84
N SER A 180 -0.65 -20.65 2.79
CA SER A 180 -0.78 -22.12 2.83
C SER A 180 -1.52 -22.66 1.60
N GLU A 181 -2.47 -21.90 1.07
CA GLU A 181 -3.22 -22.21 -0.15
C GLU A 181 -2.45 -21.84 -1.43
N ARG A 182 -1.30 -21.14 -1.33
CA ARG A 182 -0.52 -20.62 -2.47
C ARG A 182 -1.39 -19.86 -3.45
N ARG A 183 -2.17 -18.91 -2.93
CA ARG A 183 -3.16 -18.18 -3.73
C ARG A 183 -2.49 -17.41 -4.88
N ARG A 184 -3.05 -17.56 -6.07
CA ARG A 184 -2.65 -16.82 -7.28
C ARG A 184 -3.77 -15.91 -7.78
N THR A 185 -5.00 -16.11 -7.30
CA THR A 185 -6.19 -15.32 -7.63
C THR A 185 -6.96 -14.99 -6.36
N HIS A 186 -7.85 -14.01 -6.45
CA HIS A 186 -8.69 -13.60 -5.34
C HIS A 186 -9.81 -14.59 -5.05
N THR A 187 -10.19 -14.69 -3.77
CA THR A 187 -11.27 -15.55 -3.32
C THR A 187 -12.65 -14.93 -3.62
N LEU A 188 -13.68 -15.75 -3.65
CA LEU A 188 -15.06 -15.26 -3.69
C LEU A 188 -15.34 -14.26 -2.55
N LYS A 189 -14.79 -14.51 -1.34
CA LYS A 189 -14.90 -13.59 -0.20
C LYS A 189 -14.35 -12.20 -0.56
N SER A 190 -13.12 -12.11 -1.08
CA SER A 190 -12.51 -10.84 -1.46
C SER A 190 -13.33 -10.10 -2.53
N VAL A 191 -13.85 -10.83 -3.52
CA VAL A 191 -14.68 -10.23 -4.56
C VAL A 191 -15.99 -9.68 -3.99
N ILE A 192 -16.68 -10.42 -3.12
CA ILE A 192 -17.89 -9.95 -2.45
C ILE A 192 -17.59 -8.72 -1.58
N GLU A 193 -16.56 -8.77 -0.77
CA GLU A 193 -16.16 -7.65 0.11
C GLU A 193 -15.92 -6.39 -0.72
N HIS A 194 -15.08 -6.48 -1.73
CA HIS A 194 -14.72 -5.32 -2.55
C HIS A 194 -15.89 -4.79 -3.40
N ARG A 195 -16.76 -5.65 -3.93
CA ARG A 195 -17.88 -5.22 -4.77
C ARG A 195 -19.13 -4.81 -3.97
N ALA A 196 -19.37 -5.46 -2.82
CA ALA A 196 -20.64 -5.31 -2.11
C ALA A 196 -20.56 -4.54 -0.79
N LEU A 197 -19.40 -4.46 -0.12
CA LEU A 197 -19.27 -3.83 1.19
C LEU A 197 -18.54 -2.47 1.15
N THR A 198 -18.04 -2.08 -0.01
CA THR A 198 -17.38 -0.78 -0.21
C THR A 198 -18.36 0.38 -0.24
N VAL A 199 -17.83 1.56 0.05
CA VAL A 199 -18.55 2.84 0.09
C VAL A 199 -17.88 3.88 -0.83
N HIS A 200 -18.10 5.19 -0.60
CA HIS A 200 -17.38 6.23 -1.35
C HIS A 200 -15.86 6.23 -1.04
N ASN A 201 -15.07 6.80 -1.95
CA ASN A 201 -13.62 6.97 -1.78
C ASN A 201 -13.21 8.42 -1.52
N ASP A 202 -14.06 9.18 -0.85
CA ASP A 202 -13.77 10.57 -0.46
C ASP A 202 -13.15 10.58 0.93
N GLN A 203 -11.81 10.72 0.97
CA GLN A 203 -11.05 10.71 2.22
C GLN A 203 -11.44 11.83 3.18
N ARG A 204 -11.79 13.03 2.66
CA ARG A 204 -12.17 14.15 3.53
C ARG A 204 -13.46 13.86 4.28
N ARG A 205 -14.44 13.24 3.61
CA ARG A 205 -15.69 12.80 4.25
C ARG A 205 -15.42 11.76 5.31
N HIS A 206 -14.55 10.78 5.03
CA HIS A 206 -14.16 9.78 6.04
C HIS A 206 -13.54 10.45 7.28
N TRP A 207 -12.63 11.41 7.11
CA TRP A 207 -12.04 12.16 8.22
C TRP A 207 -13.04 13.02 9.00
N GLN A 208 -14.17 13.36 8.41
CA GLN A 208 -15.29 14.08 9.06
C GLN A 208 -16.30 13.14 9.71
N GLY A 209 -16.10 11.81 9.64
CA GLY A 209 -16.99 10.80 10.20
C GLY A 209 -18.15 10.41 9.28
N ASP A 210 -18.17 10.92 8.04
CA ASP A 210 -19.14 10.46 7.03
C ASP A 210 -18.50 9.32 6.21
N HIS A 211 -18.91 8.10 6.52
CA HIS A 211 -18.39 6.90 5.87
C HIS A 211 -19.32 6.30 4.83
N GLY A 212 -20.46 6.97 4.52
CA GLY A 212 -21.44 6.47 3.58
C GLY A 212 -22.31 5.33 4.15
N ASN A 213 -23.02 4.62 3.27
CA ASN A 213 -23.93 3.56 3.65
C ASN A 213 -23.61 2.26 2.90
N PRO A 214 -23.02 1.24 3.57
CA PRO A 214 -22.68 -0.04 2.95
C PRO A 214 -23.90 -0.91 2.65
N GLU A 215 -25.06 -0.62 3.25
CA GLU A 215 -26.31 -1.37 3.03
C GLU A 215 -27.01 -0.99 1.71
N ARG A 216 -26.63 0.13 1.09
CA ARG A 216 -27.26 0.60 -0.13
C ARG A 216 -27.12 -0.43 -1.25
N ASN A 217 -28.28 -0.99 -1.69
CA ASN A 217 -28.34 -2.00 -2.76
C ASN A 217 -27.49 -3.26 -2.50
N ARG A 218 -27.19 -3.59 -1.23
CA ARG A 218 -26.27 -4.68 -0.87
C ARG A 218 -26.58 -5.99 -1.57
N ALA A 219 -27.83 -6.46 -1.55
CA ALA A 219 -28.21 -7.74 -2.17
C ALA A 219 -27.96 -7.77 -3.69
N ALA A 220 -28.21 -6.65 -4.39
CA ALA A 220 -27.92 -6.54 -5.83
C ALA A 220 -26.40 -6.52 -6.10
N ARG A 221 -25.63 -5.83 -5.27
CA ARG A 221 -24.16 -5.78 -5.36
C ARG A 221 -23.54 -7.15 -5.09
N VAL A 222 -24.03 -7.88 -4.08
CA VAL A 222 -23.59 -9.26 -3.81
C VAL A 222 -23.90 -10.17 -5.01
N ARG A 223 -25.09 -10.07 -5.61
CA ARG A 223 -25.43 -10.87 -6.79
C ARG A 223 -24.50 -10.59 -7.95
N ALA A 224 -24.23 -9.32 -8.23
CA ALA A 224 -23.26 -8.93 -9.28
C ALA A 224 -21.85 -9.47 -9.01
N ALA A 225 -21.39 -9.47 -7.75
CA ALA A 225 -20.11 -10.06 -7.35
C ALA A 225 -20.07 -11.58 -7.56
N LEU A 226 -21.16 -12.28 -7.25
CA LEU A 226 -21.28 -13.72 -7.51
C LEU A 226 -21.23 -14.03 -9.01
N ASP A 227 -21.93 -13.24 -9.82
CA ASP A 227 -21.97 -13.40 -11.28
C ASP A 227 -20.57 -13.11 -11.88
N GLU A 228 -19.89 -12.04 -11.45
CA GLU A 228 -18.51 -11.71 -11.87
C GLU A 228 -17.54 -12.84 -11.53
N TYR A 229 -17.60 -13.36 -10.30
CA TYR A 229 -16.75 -14.45 -9.86
C TYR A 229 -16.97 -15.75 -10.68
N ALA A 230 -18.22 -16.09 -10.93
CA ALA A 230 -18.56 -17.25 -11.75
C ALA A 230 -18.09 -17.09 -13.20
N GLN A 231 -18.24 -15.89 -13.79
CA GLN A 231 -17.78 -15.61 -15.16
C GLN A 231 -16.27 -15.64 -15.29
N ALA A 232 -15.52 -15.22 -14.27
CA ALA A 232 -14.07 -15.26 -14.27
C ALA A 232 -13.50 -16.68 -14.30
N SER A 233 -14.27 -17.70 -13.93
CA SER A 233 -13.90 -19.12 -14.04
C SER A 233 -12.51 -19.44 -13.49
N GLY A 234 -12.15 -18.86 -12.32
CA GLY A 234 -10.82 -18.97 -11.70
C GLY A 234 -9.78 -17.99 -12.22
N GLY A 235 -10.12 -17.12 -13.17
CA GLY A 235 -9.26 -16.04 -13.64
C GLY A 235 -9.09 -14.94 -12.58
N TYR A 236 -8.13 -14.05 -12.81
CA TYR A 236 -7.86 -12.93 -11.93
C TYR A 236 -8.98 -11.87 -12.01
N ILE A 237 -9.44 -11.43 -10.85
CA ILE A 237 -10.36 -10.30 -10.68
C ILE A 237 -9.64 -9.25 -9.86
N ASP A 238 -9.56 -8.02 -10.33
CA ASP A 238 -8.85 -6.93 -9.65
C ASP A 238 -9.68 -6.39 -8.47
N VAL A 239 -9.33 -6.84 -7.27
CA VAL A 239 -9.96 -6.47 -5.99
C VAL A 239 -8.91 -6.40 -4.87
N HIS A 240 -9.24 -5.76 -3.75
CA HIS A 240 -8.40 -5.83 -2.57
C HIS A 240 -8.49 -7.21 -1.90
N ALA A 241 -7.34 -7.76 -1.54
CA ALA A 241 -7.21 -8.94 -0.69
C ALA A 241 -6.95 -8.56 0.76
N TRP A 242 -6.34 -7.38 0.98
CA TRP A 242 -5.88 -6.94 2.30
C TRP A 242 -6.44 -5.58 2.66
N TYR A 243 -6.98 -5.49 3.87
CA TYR A 243 -7.60 -4.31 4.46
C TYR A 243 -6.74 -3.89 5.65
N LEU A 244 -5.87 -2.90 5.44
CA LEU A 244 -4.77 -2.58 6.34
C LEU A 244 -4.96 -1.24 7.04
N THR A 245 -4.42 -1.16 8.26
CA THR A 245 -4.10 0.06 8.99
C THR A 245 -2.61 0.03 9.36
N PRO A 246 -1.96 1.14 9.74
CA PRO A 246 -0.57 1.11 10.18
C PRO A 246 -0.28 0.11 11.30
N PRO A 247 -1.11 -0.02 12.37
CA PRO A 247 -0.92 -1.04 13.39
C PRO A 247 -1.05 -2.47 12.86
N THR A 248 -2.06 -2.74 12.04
CA THR A 248 -2.29 -4.08 11.48
C THR A 248 -1.16 -4.49 10.55
N PHE A 249 -0.71 -3.60 9.66
CA PHE A 249 0.43 -3.85 8.79
C PHE A 249 1.70 -4.15 9.59
N ARG A 250 1.98 -3.34 10.65
CA ARG A 250 3.10 -3.60 11.55
C ARG A 250 3.02 -4.98 12.20
N SER A 251 1.86 -5.32 12.76
CA SER A 251 1.65 -6.61 13.43
C SER A 251 1.90 -7.79 12.48
N ILE A 252 1.33 -7.73 11.27
CA ILE A 252 1.49 -8.77 10.25
C ILE A 252 2.97 -8.93 9.88
N VAL A 253 3.66 -7.85 9.46
CA VAL A 253 5.07 -7.92 9.04
C VAL A 253 5.98 -8.39 10.17
N THR A 254 5.77 -7.92 11.41
CA THR A 254 6.54 -8.36 12.57
C THR A 254 6.37 -9.86 12.82
N THR A 255 5.13 -10.34 12.80
CA THR A 255 4.83 -11.77 13.02
C THR A 255 5.41 -12.64 11.90
N LEU A 256 5.29 -12.23 10.63
CA LEU A 256 5.87 -12.97 9.51
C LEU A 256 7.39 -13.11 9.64
N ARG A 257 8.07 -12.05 10.09
CA ARG A 257 9.50 -12.05 10.35
C ARG A 257 9.87 -12.97 11.53
N GLU A 258 9.16 -12.88 12.64
CA GLU A 258 9.36 -13.76 13.82
C GLU A 258 9.15 -15.24 13.50
N LEU A 259 8.26 -15.56 12.56
CA LEU A 259 8.05 -16.91 12.03
C LEU A 259 9.13 -17.34 11.02
N GLY A 260 10.05 -16.46 10.63
CA GLY A 260 11.07 -16.73 9.62
C GLY A 260 10.52 -16.89 8.19
N LEU A 261 9.31 -16.40 7.93
CA LEU A 261 8.68 -16.45 6.60
C LEU A 261 9.20 -15.35 5.67
N ILE A 262 9.69 -14.22 6.22
CA ILE A 262 10.36 -13.13 5.52
C ILE A 262 11.54 -12.63 6.33
N GLY A 263 12.57 -12.10 5.65
CA GLY A 263 13.71 -11.44 6.29
C GLY A 263 13.59 -9.92 6.34
N LEU A 264 12.60 -9.32 5.67
CA LEU A 264 12.41 -7.87 5.60
C LEU A 264 12.16 -7.25 6.99
N GLU A 265 12.84 -6.12 7.27
CA GLU A 265 12.71 -5.36 8.51
C GLU A 265 11.88 -4.10 8.32
N ILE A 266 11.08 -3.74 9.33
CA ILE A 266 10.34 -2.46 9.32
C ILE A 266 11.33 -1.33 9.62
N ALA A 267 11.68 -0.53 8.61
CA ALA A 267 12.47 0.68 8.76
C ALA A 267 11.60 1.89 9.18
N GLY A 268 10.34 1.93 8.78
CA GLY A 268 9.38 2.96 9.20
C GLY A 268 7.95 2.65 8.78
N ILE A 269 6.98 3.07 9.60
CA ILE A 269 5.54 3.08 9.24
C ILE A 269 4.99 4.41 9.75
N TYR A 270 4.50 5.24 8.84
CA TYR A 270 4.08 6.61 9.06
C TYR A 270 2.57 6.70 8.96
N HIS A 271 1.93 7.16 10.02
CA HIS A 271 0.47 7.26 10.08
C HIS A 271 -0.07 8.26 9.04
N PRO A 272 -1.29 8.06 8.52
CA PRO A 272 -1.88 8.95 7.52
C PRO A 272 -2.03 10.36 8.07
N ALA A 273 -1.72 11.35 7.25
CA ALA A 273 -2.04 12.73 7.52
C ALA A 273 -3.55 12.96 7.35
N ARG A 274 -4.08 13.99 8.03
CA ARG A 274 -5.48 14.37 7.89
C ARG A 274 -5.83 14.60 6.40
N ASP A 275 -7.03 14.21 6.04
CA ASP A 275 -7.57 14.28 4.68
C ASP A 275 -6.79 13.43 3.64
N ARG A 276 -5.99 12.44 4.09
CA ARG A 276 -5.38 11.40 3.25
C ARG A 276 -6.01 10.04 3.54
N ASN A 277 -6.06 9.19 2.55
CA ASN A 277 -6.59 7.82 2.65
C ASN A 277 -5.50 6.75 2.62
N GLU A 278 -4.25 7.14 2.83
CA GLU A 278 -3.10 6.26 2.71
C GLU A 278 -2.08 6.52 3.80
N PHE A 279 -1.28 5.53 4.11
CA PHE A 279 -0.11 5.64 4.97
C PHE A 279 1.14 5.18 4.22
N CYS A 280 2.28 5.69 4.63
CA CYS A 280 3.57 5.33 4.06
C CYS A 280 4.30 4.31 4.94
N ALA A 281 5.01 3.37 4.30
CA ALA A 281 5.87 2.44 5.01
C ALA A 281 7.17 2.20 4.25
N ILE A 282 8.22 1.82 4.98
CA ILE A 282 9.50 1.39 4.43
C ILE A 282 9.88 0.07 5.10
N LEU A 283 10.05 -0.96 4.28
CA LEU A 283 10.69 -2.20 4.69
C LEU A 283 12.12 -2.22 4.14
N LYS A 284 13.05 -2.81 4.88
CA LYS A 284 14.45 -2.92 4.47
C LYS A 284 14.86 -4.39 4.38
N ARG A 285 15.58 -4.77 3.32
CA ARG A 285 16.33 -6.01 3.31
C ARG A 285 17.59 -5.83 4.16
N PRO A 286 17.86 -6.69 5.16
CA PRO A 286 19.13 -6.68 5.90
C PRO A 286 20.36 -6.78 4.99
N ASP A 287 21.51 -6.33 5.51
CA ASP A 287 22.80 -6.41 4.82
C ASP A 287 23.31 -7.84 4.67
#